data_502f228350c160b146f05b941d5b439b
#
_entry.id   502f228350c160b146f05b941d5b439b
#
_cell.length_a   1.000
_cell.length_b   1.000
_cell.length_c   1.000
_cell.angle_alpha   90.00
_cell.angle_beta   90.00
_cell.angle_gamma   90.00
#
_symmetry.space_group_name_H-M   'P 1'
#
loop_
_entity.id
_entity.type
_entity.pdbx_description
1 polymer ?
#
loop_
_entity_poly.entity_id
_entity_poly.type
_entity_poly.pdbx_seq_one_letter_code
_entity_poly.pdbx_strand_id
1 'polypeptide(L)'
;MGNYIRPLSDVVFSIASDNLWIEDSAIQQLYTTAKLTGMKRVIGMPDLHPGRGYPIGAAFFSRGRFYPALVGNDIGCGMALWQTDILGRKYNADKLERRLASLPDVADAQWLEENVPAVMQHHSWRSALGSIGGGNHFAELQQVDRIVDADSFALSGLQKAQLLLLVHSGSRGLGQAILRRHVEAFSHNGLPEDSDDARHYLAEHDDALAFARSNRALIARRILQQLRAEGEPRLDVAHNFVEPCTVAGEAGWLHRKGATPDGQGLVIIPGSRGDYSWLVKPVVSEESLFSLAHGAGRKWMRTECKDRLSAKFTPRQLCRTGMGSRVICRDRQLIYEEAPQAYKSIDSVVDCLADAGLITPVACLRPVLTLKTSGEKSA
;
A
#
# COMPACT_ATOMS: atom_id res chain seq x y z
N MET A 1 7.91 -30.10 -0.10
CA MET A 1 7.55 -28.69 0.09
C MET A 1 8.79 -27.86 -0.16
N GLY A 2 8.76 -26.95 -1.13
CA GLY A 2 9.92 -26.11 -1.43
C GLY A 2 10.14 -25.10 -0.30
N ASN A 3 11.41 -24.78 -0.02
CA ASN A 3 11.73 -23.71 0.92
C ASN A 3 11.52 -22.36 0.23
N TYR A 4 10.36 -21.73 0.41
CA TYR A 4 10.01 -20.44 -0.22
C TYR A 4 10.72 -19.27 0.46
N ILE A 5 11.13 -19.39 1.73
CA ILE A 5 11.96 -18.39 2.41
C ILE A 5 13.42 -18.79 2.20
N ARG A 6 14.07 -18.15 1.25
CA ARG A 6 15.40 -18.50 0.75
C ARG A 6 16.48 -17.64 1.37
N PRO A 7 17.49 -18.20 2.03
CA PRO A 7 18.67 -17.44 2.42
C PRO A 7 19.47 -17.06 1.17
N LEU A 8 19.75 -15.77 1.00
CA LEU A 8 20.67 -15.24 0.01
C LEU A 8 22.05 -14.96 0.62
N SER A 9 22.09 -14.73 1.94
CA SER A 9 23.27 -14.66 2.78
C SER A 9 22.85 -14.91 4.24
N ASP A 10 23.78 -14.80 5.18
CA ASP A 10 23.50 -14.94 6.63
C ASP A 10 22.48 -13.88 7.13
N VAL A 11 22.39 -12.73 6.47
CA VAL A 11 21.53 -11.58 6.86
C VAL A 11 20.40 -11.34 5.89
N VAL A 12 20.53 -11.73 4.59
CA VAL A 12 19.59 -11.41 3.52
C VAL A 12 18.78 -12.63 3.15
N PHE A 13 17.46 -12.45 3.10
CA PHE A 13 16.49 -13.48 2.74
C PHE A 13 15.54 -12.97 1.65
N SER A 14 14.92 -13.88 0.95
CA SER A 14 13.86 -13.58 -0.03
C SER A 14 12.75 -14.62 0.04
N ILE A 15 11.50 -14.15 -0.01
CA ILE A 15 10.33 -15.01 -0.16
C ILE A 15 9.99 -15.05 -1.63
N ALA A 16 10.28 -16.17 -2.29
CA ALA A 16 10.08 -16.32 -3.71
C ALA A 16 9.87 -17.78 -4.11
N SER A 17 8.93 -18.03 -5.04
CA SER A 17 8.84 -19.28 -5.79
C SER A 17 9.82 -19.29 -6.95
N ASP A 18 10.09 -20.47 -7.56
CA ASP A 18 10.99 -20.59 -8.72
C ASP A 18 10.50 -19.83 -9.95
N ASN A 19 9.20 -19.66 -10.06
CA ASN A 19 8.54 -19.01 -11.20
C ASN A 19 8.26 -17.51 -10.98
N LEU A 20 8.57 -16.98 -9.78
CA LEU A 20 8.33 -15.57 -9.48
C LEU A 20 9.53 -14.73 -9.93
N TRP A 21 9.29 -13.88 -10.93
CA TRP A 21 10.31 -12.95 -11.37
C TRP A 21 10.57 -11.83 -10.36
N ILE A 22 11.82 -11.65 -10.00
CA ILE A 22 12.32 -10.53 -9.18
C ILE A 22 13.46 -9.88 -9.94
N GLU A 23 13.46 -8.56 -10.01
CA GLU A 23 14.52 -7.79 -10.68
C GLU A 23 15.82 -7.84 -9.89
N ASP A 24 16.95 -8.13 -10.55
CA ASP A 24 18.27 -8.25 -9.92
C ASP A 24 18.67 -6.99 -9.14
N SER A 25 18.31 -5.80 -9.66
CA SER A 25 18.59 -4.54 -8.98
C SER A 25 17.90 -4.44 -7.61
N ALA A 26 16.72 -5.04 -7.42
CA ALA A 26 16.06 -5.11 -6.14
C ALA A 26 16.79 -6.04 -5.16
N ILE A 27 17.30 -7.17 -5.65
CA ILE A 27 18.15 -8.08 -4.85
C ILE A 27 19.44 -7.37 -4.44
N GLN A 28 20.08 -6.63 -5.34
CA GLN A 28 21.28 -5.84 -5.00
C GLN A 28 20.98 -4.76 -3.95
N GLN A 29 19.79 -4.17 -3.99
CA GLN A 29 19.37 -3.22 -2.94
C GLN A 29 19.19 -3.90 -1.57
N LEU A 30 18.73 -5.17 -1.50
CA LEU A 30 18.71 -5.93 -0.24
C LEU A 30 20.14 -6.10 0.33
N TYR A 31 21.09 -6.53 -0.50
CA TYR A 31 22.50 -6.68 -0.09
C TYR A 31 23.12 -5.34 0.36
N THR A 32 22.79 -4.25 -0.32
CA THR A 32 23.28 -2.93 0.06
C THR A 32 22.71 -2.49 1.40
N THR A 33 21.42 -2.76 1.64
CA THR A 33 20.75 -2.46 2.91
C THR A 33 21.33 -3.28 4.06
N ALA A 34 21.67 -4.54 3.82
CA ALA A 34 22.27 -5.42 4.82
C ALA A 34 23.64 -4.92 5.35
N LYS A 35 24.32 -4.02 4.60
CA LYS A 35 25.61 -3.42 5.03
C LYS A 35 25.43 -2.24 5.99
N LEU A 36 24.22 -1.78 6.24
CA LEU A 36 23.97 -0.69 7.17
C LEU A 36 24.32 -1.11 8.60
N THR A 37 24.91 -0.20 9.37
CA THR A 37 25.36 -0.46 10.75
C THR A 37 24.20 -0.93 11.63
N GLY A 38 24.39 -2.03 12.34
CA GLY A 38 23.35 -2.60 13.22
C GLY A 38 22.29 -3.43 12.50
N MET A 39 22.32 -3.53 11.16
CA MET A 39 21.40 -4.37 10.41
C MET A 39 21.62 -5.85 10.72
N LYS A 40 20.56 -6.55 11.13
CA LYS A 40 20.61 -7.96 11.57
C LYS A 40 19.87 -8.89 10.61
N ARG A 41 18.80 -8.41 10.00
CA ARG A 41 18.03 -9.22 9.04
C ARG A 41 17.35 -8.33 8.01
N VAL A 42 17.38 -8.75 6.77
CA VAL A 42 16.76 -8.11 5.61
C VAL A 42 15.99 -9.16 4.83
N ILE A 43 14.71 -8.91 4.55
CA ILE A 43 13.90 -9.85 3.80
C ILE A 43 13.09 -9.16 2.70
N GLY A 44 13.18 -9.69 1.48
CA GLY A 44 12.35 -9.30 0.34
C GLY A 44 11.10 -10.18 0.26
N MET A 45 9.93 -9.53 0.09
CA MET A 45 8.64 -10.18 -0.12
C MET A 45 8.46 -10.60 -1.60
N PRO A 46 7.45 -11.41 -1.95
CA PRO A 46 7.22 -11.80 -3.35
C PRO A 46 7.00 -10.64 -4.31
N ASP A 47 6.48 -9.51 -3.82
CA ASP A 47 6.27 -8.28 -4.58
C ASP A 47 7.50 -7.37 -4.66
N LEU A 48 8.66 -7.82 -4.18
CA LEU A 48 9.92 -7.09 -4.18
C LEU A 48 10.23 -6.45 -5.55
N HIS A 49 10.56 -5.17 -5.53
CA HIS A 49 10.97 -4.40 -6.71
C HIS A 49 11.87 -3.22 -6.34
N PRO A 50 12.63 -2.64 -7.28
CA PRO A 50 13.54 -1.54 -6.99
C PRO A 50 12.82 -0.30 -6.50
N GLY A 51 13.38 0.35 -5.48
CA GLY A 51 12.97 1.66 -5.00
C GLY A 51 14.07 2.71 -5.18
N ARG A 52 13.79 3.96 -4.81
CA ARG A 52 14.81 5.02 -4.77
C ARG A 52 15.75 4.78 -3.59
N GLY A 53 16.92 4.23 -3.89
CA GLY A 53 17.99 3.91 -2.92
C GLY A 53 17.77 2.61 -2.15
N TYR A 54 16.55 2.28 -1.77
CA TYR A 54 16.20 1.08 -1.00
C TYR A 54 15.01 0.35 -1.64
N PRO A 55 14.96 -0.99 -1.56
CA PRO A 55 13.93 -1.77 -2.22
C PRO A 55 12.55 -1.53 -1.60
N ILE A 56 11.51 -1.83 -2.38
CA ILE A 56 10.10 -1.82 -1.97
C ILE A 56 9.60 -3.27 -1.99
N GLY A 57 8.71 -3.61 -1.07
CA GLY A 57 8.32 -5.00 -0.82
C GLY A 57 9.36 -5.68 0.08
N ALA A 58 9.81 -5.00 1.14
CA ALA A 58 10.84 -5.52 2.03
C ALA A 58 10.65 -5.08 3.49
N ALA A 59 11.17 -5.90 4.40
CA ALA A 59 11.27 -5.62 5.82
C ALA A 59 12.73 -5.74 6.29
N PHE A 60 13.08 -4.93 7.31
CA PHE A 60 14.46 -4.77 7.76
C PHE A 60 14.50 -4.69 9.29
N PHE A 61 15.30 -5.54 9.92
CA PHE A 61 15.49 -5.51 11.37
C PHE A 61 16.88 -5.03 11.72
N SER A 62 16.97 -4.00 12.56
CA SER A 62 18.23 -3.41 13.02
C SER A 62 18.26 -3.27 14.54
N ARG A 63 19.47 -3.13 15.14
CA ARG A 63 19.69 -2.94 16.57
C ARG A 63 20.54 -1.70 16.85
N GLY A 64 20.24 -1.06 17.97
CA GLY A 64 20.96 0.13 18.42
C GLY A 64 20.72 1.39 17.61
N ARG A 65 19.99 1.27 16.50
CA ARG A 65 19.59 2.39 15.65
C ARG A 65 18.51 1.98 14.66
N PHE A 66 17.79 2.98 14.15
CA PHE A 66 16.85 2.79 13.06
C PHE A 66 17.07 3.78 11.91
N TYR A 67 16.44 3.52 10.77
CA TYR A 67 16.73 4.19 9.52
C TYR A 67 15.46 4.79 8.90
N PRO A 68 15.19 6.11 9.05
CA PRO A 68 14.05 6.78 8.41
C PRO A 68 13.96 6.54 6.90
N ALA A 69 15.10 6.47 6.20
CA ALA A 69 15.14 6.20 4.77
C ALA A 69 14.59 4.80 4.36
N LEU A 70 14.61 3.82 5.27
CA LEU A 70 14.02 2.49 5.05
C LEU A 70 12.50 2.47 5.17
N VAL A 71 11.89 3.48 5.78
CA VAL A 71 10.44 3.73 5.75
C VAL A 71 10.06 4.43 4.46
N GLY A 72 10.88 5.39 4.03
CA GLY A 72 10.66 6.18 2.82
C GLY A 72 9.87 7.47 3.07
N ASN A 73 9.44 8.07 1.97
CA ASN A 73 8.78 9.39 1.96
C ASN A 73 7.26 9.34 2.17
N ASP A 74 6.66 8.16 2.21
CA ASP A 74 5.21 8.00 2.41
C ASP A 74 4.96 7.19 3.68
N ILE A 75 5.29 7.80 4.81
CA ILE A 75 5.07 7.22 6.14
C ILE A 75 3.57 6.95 6.31
N GLY A 76 3.22 5.76 6.79
CA GLY A 76 1.83 5.37 7.02
C GLY A 76 1.04 5.05 5.75
N CYS A 77 1.68 5.00 4.56
CA CYS A 77 1.01 4.44 3.38
C CYS A 77 0.42 3.08 3.72
N GLY A 78 -0.83 2.84 3.33
CA GLY A 78 -1.57 1.67 3.76
C GLY A 78 -2.87 1.49 3.01
N MET A 79 -3.56 0.40 3.34
CA MET A 79 -4.83 -0.02 2.77
C MET A 79 -5.94 0.06 3.80
N ALA A 80 -7.06 0.73 3.45
CA ALA A 80 -8.29 0.71 4.22
C ALA A 80 -9.42 0.12 3.38
N LEU A 81 -10.15 -0.85 3.93
CA LEU A 81 -11.28 -1.49 3.28
C LEU A 81 -12.57 -1.16 4.03
N TRP A 82 -13.58 -0.78 3.26
CA TRP A 82 -14.90 -0.40 3.74
C TRP A 82 -15.97 -1.28 3.12
N GLN A 83 -16.90 -1.76 3.94
CA GLN A 83 -18.14 -2.33 3.46
C GLN A 83 -19.11 -1.21 3.10
N THR A 84 -19.64 -1.20 1.87
CA THR A 84 -20.66 -0.21 1.47
C THR A 84 -22.05 -0.82 1.47
N ASP A 85 -23.09 0.02 1.44
CA ASP A 85 -24.50 -0.40 1.26
C ASP A 85 -24.91 -0.57 -0.22
N ILE A 86 -23.98 -0.34 -1.16
CA ILE A 86 -24.24 -0.43 -2.60
C ILE A 86 -24.36 -1.90 -3.01
N LEU A 87 -25.55 -2.31 -3.48
CA LEU A 87 -25.77 -3.67 -3.93
C LEU A 87 -25.05 -3.98 -5.25
N GLY A 88 -24.17 -4.98 -5.24
CA GLY A 88 -23.35 -5.39 -6.38
C GLY A 88 -24.13 -5.84 -7.62
N ARG A 89 -25.36 -6.35 -7.46
CA ARG A 89 -26.24 -6.74 -8.57
C ARG A 89 -27.10 -5.59 -9.15
N LYS A 90 -27.12 -4.43 -8.48
CA LYS A 90 -28.01 -3.30 -8.82
C LYS A 90 -27.27 -2.01 -9.16
N TYR A 91 -25.94 -1.99 -9.07
CA TYR A 91 -25.21 -0.78 -9.43
C TYR A 91 -25.20 -0.53 -10.93
N ASN A 92 -25.22 0.75 -11.28
CA ASN A 92 -25.02 1.18 -12.66
C ASN A 92 -23.61 1.80 -12.77
N ALA A 93 -22.73 1.13 -13.49
CA ALA A 93 -21.33 1.52 -13.61
C ALA A 93 -21.16 2.91 -14.26
N ASP A 94 -22.04 3.31 -15.24
CA ASP A 94 -22.00 4.64 -15.84
C ASP A 94 -22.39 5.73 -14.84
N LYS A 95 -23.36 5.43 -13.96
CA LYS A 95 -23.79 6.36 -12.92
C LYS A 95 -22.69 6.54 -11.86
N LEU A 96 -22.03 5.45 -11.43
CA LEU A 96 -20.91 5.51 -10.49
C LEU A 96 -19.75 6.33 -11.08
N GLU A 97 -19.37 6.03 -12.34
CA GLU A 97 -18.30 6.74 -13.03
C GLU A 97 -18.60 8.24 -13.16
N ARG A 98 -19.81 8.63 -13.60
CA ARG A 98 -20.18 10.06 -13.72
C ARG A 98 -20.14 10.78 -12.37
N ARG A 99 -20.61 10.14 -11.30
CA ARG A 99 -20.59 10.73 -9.96
C ARG A 99 -19.17 10.94 -9.47
N LEU A 100 -18.32 9.94 -9.56
CA LEU A 100 -16.94 10.01 -9.08
C LEU A 100 -16.05 10.88 -9.99
N ALA A 101 -16.32 10.96 -11.28
CA ALA A 101 -15.58 11.85 -12.19
C ALA A 101 -15.74 13.34 -11.86
N SER A 102 -16.79 13.73 -11.13
CA SER A 102 -16.98 15.10 -10.66
C SER A 102 -16.40 15.38 -9.27
N LEU A 103 -15.85 14.38 -8.59
CA LEU A 103 -15.21 14.56 -7.28
C LEU A 103 -13.89 15.33 -7.48
N PRO A 104 -13.68 16.50 -6.82
CA PRO A 104 -12.40 17.21 -6.84
C PRO A 104 -11.29 16.39 -6.18
N ASP A 105 -10.03 16.59 -6.59
CA ASP A 105 -8.88 15.92 -5.96
C ASP A 105 -8.69 16.32 -4.51
N VAL A 106 -8.92 17.60 -4.22
CA VAL A 106 -8.76 18.20 -2.88
C VAL A 106 -10.13 18.55 -2.33
N ALA A 107 -10.32 18.37 -1.04
CA ALA A 107 -11.53 18.82 -0.35
C ALA A 107 -11.51 20.34 -0.19
N ASP A 108 -12.67 21.00 -0.31
CA ASP A 108 -12.80 22.42 -0.01
C ASP A 108 -12.72 22.71 1.50
N ALA A 109 -12.50 23.97 1.85
CA ALA A 109 -12.29 24.39 3.22
C ALA A 109 -13.51 24.12 4.13
N GLN A 110 -14.73 24.31 3.61
CA GLN A 110 -15.95 24.06 4.36
C GLN A 110 -16.11 22.59 4.65
N TRP A 111 -15.90 21.72 3.66
CA TRP A 111 -15.96 20.27 3.85
C TRP A 111 -14.94 19.78 4.90
N LEU A 112 -13.70 20.32 4.87
CA LEU A 112 -12.68 20.02 5.85
C LEU A 112 -13.09 20.44 7.26
N GLU A 113 -13.71 21.63 7.42
CA GLU A 113 -14.20 22.10 8.71
C GLU A 113 -15.24 21.16 9.32
N GLU A 114 -16.16 20.67 8.49
CA GLU A 114 -17.27 19.84 8.91
C GLU A 114 -16.87 18.37 9.18
N ASN A 115 -15.82 17.88 8.52
CA ASN A 115 -15.54 16.43 8.42
C ASN A 115 -14.22 15.98 9.05
N VAL A 116 -13.24 16.88 9.20
CA VAL A 116 -11.94 16.52 9.79
C VAL A 116 -12.10 16.28 11.29
N PRO A 117 -11.54 15.18 11.83
CA PRO A 117 -11.59 14.93 13.28
C PRO A 117 -10.93 16.05 14.08
N ALA A 118 -11.45 16.33 15.28
CA ALA A 118 -10.97 17.42 16.15
C ALA A 118 -9.45 17.41 16.34
N VAL A 119 -8.85 16.23 16.52
CA VAL A 119 -7.40 16.07 16.70
C VAL A 119 -6.57 16.53 15.49
N MET A 120 -7.17 16.59 14.29
CA MET A 120 -6.52 17.00 13.04
C MET A 120 -6.95 18.40 12.58
N GLN A 121 -7.87 19.07 13.25
CA GLN A 121 -8.40 20.39 12.82
C GLN A 121 -7.33 21.47 12.72
N HIS A 122 -6.35 21.45 13.61
CA HIS A 122 -5.25 22.43 13.66
C HIS A 122 -3.94 21.90 13.05
N HIS A 123 -3.98 20.72 12.42
CA HIS A 123 -2.79 20.15 11.81
C HIS A 123 -2.30 20.99 10.62
N SER A 124 -1.00 21.28 10.53
CA SER A 124 -0.42 22.14 9.49
C SER A 124 -0.64 21.62 8.05
N TRP A 125 -0.83 20.31 7.89
CA TRP A 125 -1.13 19.64 6.61
C TRP A 125 -2.61 19.35 6.40
N ARG A 126 -3.51 19.93 7.21
CA ARG A 126 -4.95 19.68 7.15
C ARG A 126 -5.54 19.80 5.73
N SER A 127 -5.06 20.74 4.93
CA SER A 127 -5.53 20.95 3.55
C SER A 127 -5.30 19.76 2.61
N ALA A 128 -4.39 18.85 2.94
CA ALA A 128 -4.12 17.64 2.16
C ALA A 128 -5.01 16.44 2.55
N LEU A 129 -5.76 16.54 3.66
CA LEU A 129 -6.66 15.49 4.11
C LEU A 129 -7.82 15.24 3.12
N GLY A 130 -8.21 13.97 3.00
CA GLY A 130 -9.23 13.53 2.07
C GLY A 130 -8.78 13.52 0.60
N SER A 131 -7.47 13.65 0.32
CA SER A 131 -6.91 13.57 -1.03
C SER A 131 -6.19 12.24 -1.28
N ILE A 132 -6.47 11.59 -2.42
CA ILE A 132 -5.90 10.29 -2.78
C ILE A 132 -4.39 10.41 -3.03
N GLY A 133 -3.98 11.34 -3.87
CA GLY A 133 -2.61 11.53 -4.28
C GLY A 133 -2.21 10.81 -5.56
N GLY A 134 -1.00 11.12 -6.02
CA GLY A 134 -0.43 10.54 -7.24
C GLY A 134 0.21 9.17 -7.05
N GLY A 135 0.89 8.72 -8.07
CA GLY A 135 1.61 7.45 -8.04
C GLY A 135 0.70 6.22 -7.99
N ASN A 136 1.03 5.27 -7.13
CA ASN A 136 0.24 4.04 -6.94
C ASN A 136 -1.00 4.23 -6.03
N HIS A 137 -1.24 5.41 -5.47
CA HIS A 137 -2.43 5.66 -4.67
C HIS A 137 -3.72 5.59 -5.49
N PHE A 138 -4.78 5.08 -4.88
CA PHE A 138 -6.08 4.95 -5.52
C PHE A 138 -7.20 4.79 -4.47
N ALA A 139 -8.43 4.98 -4.94
CA ALA A 139 -9.61 4.46 -4.27
C ALA A 139 -10.39 3.62 -5.28
N GLU A 140 -10.86 2.45 -4.87
CA GLU A 140 -11.43 1.48 -5.81
C GLU A 140 -12.67 0.81 -5.24
N LEU A 141 -13.75 0.85 -6.01
CA LEU A 141 -14.91 0.03 -5.76
C LEU A 141 -14.63 -1.39 -6.25
N GLN A 142 -14.87 -2.36 -5.38
CA GLN A 142 -14.61 -3.77 -5.64
C GLN A 142 -15.85 -4.61 -5.34
N GLN A 143 -15.93 -5.80 -5.93
CA GLN A 143 -16.96 -6.78 -5.69
C GLN A 143 -16.33 -8.12 -5.31
N VAL A 144 -16.88 -8.79 -4.30
CA VAL A 144 -16.48 -10.16 -3.98
C VAL A 144 -16.83 -11.08 -5.15
N ASP A 145 -15.80 -11.61 -5.79
CA ASP A 145 -15.94 -12.55 -6.91
C ASP A 145 -16.05 -13.99 -6.39
N ARG A 146 -15.07 -14.41 -5.63
CA ARG A 146 -14.97 -15.77 -5.09
C ARG A 146 -14.62 -15.75 -3.60
N ILE A 147 -15.28 -16.58 -2.81
CA ILE A 147 -14.94 -16.88 -1.42
C ILE A 147 -14.22 -18.23 -1.43
N VAL A 148 -13.04 -18.28 -0.81
CA VAL A 148 -12.18 -19.47 -0.71
C VAL A 148 -12.32 -20.11 0.66
N ASP A 149 -12.30 -19.31 1.73
CA ASP A 149 -12.53 -19.71 3.11
C ASP A 149 -13.79 -19.02 3.64
N ALA A 150 -14.89 -19.80 3.71
CA ALA A 150 -16.20 -19.29 4.10
C ALA A 150 -16.26 -18.85 5.56
N ASP A 151 -15.55 -19.55 6.45
CA ASP A 151 -15.57 -19.28 7.90
C ASP A 151 -14.83 -17.98 8.19
N SER A 152 -13.60 -17.81 7.66
CA SER A 152 -12.84 -16.57 7.80
C SER A 152 -13.52 -15.41 7.11
N PHE A 153 -14.21 -15.64 5.98
CA PHE A 153 -15.01 -14.59 5.32
C PHE A 153 -16.19 -14.16 6.18
N ALA A 154 -16.93 -15.09 6.78
CA ALA A 154 -18.03 -14.76 7.68
C ALA A 154 -17.56 -13.93 8.89
N LEU A 155 -16.40 -14.27 9.48
CA LEU A 155 -15.81 -13.54 10.59
C LEU A 155 -15.34 -12.11 10.20
N SER A 156 -15.08 -11.86 8.92
CA SER A 156 -14.71 -10.51 8.45
C SER A 156 -15.83 -9.48 8.54
N GLY A 157 -17.07 -9.93 8.66
CA GLY A 157 -18.28 -9.10 8.60
C GLY A 157 -18.57 -8.53 7.20
N LEU A 158 -17.85 -8.97 6.16
CA LEU A 158 -18.07 -8.52 4.80
C LEU A 158 -19.31 -9.20 4.19
N GLN A 159 -20.01 -8.46 3.32
CA GLN A 159 -21.22 -8.93 2.64
C GLN A 159 -20.93 -9.10 1.14
N LYS A 160 -20.97 -10.34 0.65
CA LYS A 160 -20.72 -10.66 -0.78
C LYS A 160 -21.66 -9.90 -1.73
N ALA A 161 -22.88 -9.62 -1.30
CA ALA A 161 -23.90 -8.96 -2.12
C ALA A 161 -23.66 -7.46 -2.34
N GLN A 162 -22.75 -6.85 -1.60
CA GLN A 162 -22.50 -5.41 -1.59
C GLN A 162 -21.10 -5.10 -2.14
N LEU A 163 -20.94 -3.89 -2.69
CA LEU A 163 -19.62 -3.40 -3.10
C LEU A 163 -18.77 -3.05 -1.88
N LEU A 164 -17.49 -3.19 -2.05
CA LEU A 164 -16.47 -2.77 -1.11
C LEU A 164 -15.77 -1.52 -1.66
N LEU A 165 -15.28 -0.67 -0.77
CA LEU A 165 -14.43 0.46 -1.13
C LEU A 165 -13.04 0.24 -0.53
N LEU A 166 -12.03 0.05 -1.38
CA LEU A 166 -10.62 -0.05 -1.01
C LEU A 166 -9.95 1.30 -1.23
N VAL A 167 -9.26 1.82 -0.22
CA VAL A 167 -8.51 3.08 -0.27
C VAL A 167 -7.04 2.82 0.00
N HIS A 168 -6.17 3.19 -0.93
CA HIS A 168 -4.72 3.17 -0.81
C HIS A 168 -4.19 4.59 -0.83
N SER A 169 -3.70 5.07 0.31
CA SER A 169 -3.08 6.40 0.45
C SER A 169 -2.25 6.47 1.73
N GLY A 170 -1.40 7.50 1.84
CA GLY A 170 -0.49 7.72 2.96
C GLY A 170 -0.55 9.14 3.51
N SER A 171 0.56 9.57 4.12
CA SER A 171 0.70 10.87 4.79
C SER A 171 0.90 12.06 3.84
N ARG A 172 0.79 11.85 2.54
CA ARG A 172 0.89 12.89 1.53
C ARG A 172 2.26 13.62 1.62
N GLY A 173 2.25 14.95 1.46
CA GLY A 173 3.46 15.77 1.57
C GLY A 173 4.11 15.79 2.96
N LEU A 174 3.37 15.45 4.02
CA LEU A 174 3.89 15.40 5.39
C LEU A 174 5.07 14.43 5.51
N GLY A 175 4.88 13.16 5.13
CA GLY A 175 5.96 12.17 5.22
C GLY A 175 7.16 12.51 4.34
N GLN A 176 6.93 13.12 3.18
CA GLN A 176 8.02 13.62 2.33
C GLN A 176 8.80 14.75 3.01
N ALA A 177 8.12 15.67 3.70
CA ALA A 177 8.78 16.77 4.43
C ALA A 177 9.61 16.22 5.61
N ILE A 178 9.09 15.23 6.35
CA ILE A 178 9.81 14.57 7.45
C ILE A 178 11.08 13.90 6.93
N LEU A 179 10.97 13.06 5.90
CA LEU A 179 12.14 12.38 5.33
C LEU A 179 13.15 13.36 4.77
N ARG A 180 12.73 14.43 4.10
CA ARG A 180 13.63 15.45 3.55
C ARG A 180 14.44 16.10 4.65
N ARG A 181 13.82 16.57 5.75
CA ARG A 181 14.53 17.15 6.91
C ARG A 181 15.55 16.18 7.50
N HIS A 182 15.15 14.89 7.64
CA HIS A 182 16.08 13.88 8.12
C HIS A 182 17.30 13.70 7.19
N VAL A 183 17.08 13.58 5.89
CA VAL A 183 18.17 13.38 4.92
C VAL A 183 19.08 14.62 4.82
N GLU A 184 18.53 15.82 4.91
CA GLU A 184 19.31 17.08 4.96
C GLU A 184 20.21 17.14 6.20
N ALA A 185 19.75 16.67 7.36
CA ALA A 185 20.51 16.69 8.61
C ALA A 185 21.49 15.52 8.76
N PHE A 186 21.09 14.31 8.36
CA PHE A 186 21.80 13.06 8.68
C PHE A 186 22.17 12.22 7.45
N SER A 187 21.87 12.69 6.23
CA SER A 187 21.99 11.91 4.99
C SER A 187 21.16 10.62 5.08
N HIS A 188 21.73 9.49 4.71
CA HIS A 188 21.10 8.16 4.86
C HIS A 188 21.55 7.41 6.10
N ASN A 189 22.24 8.07 7.01
CA ASN A 189 22.65 7.47 8.27
C ASN A 189 21.43 7.22 9.16
N GLY A 190 21.47 6.11 9.89
CA GLY A 190 20.46 5.83 10.89
C GLY A 190 20.63 6.69 12.14
N LEU A 191 19.57 6.81 12.91
CA LEU A 191 19.55 7.48 14.21
C LEU A 191 19.87 6.48 15.32
N PRO A 192 20.82 6.77 16.23
CA PRO A 192 21.00 5.98 17.46
C PRO A 192 19.70 6.00 18.26
N GLU A 193 19.22 4.84 18.72
CA GLU A 193 17.89 4.69 19.33
C GLU A 193 17.65 5.53 20.58
N ASP A 194 18.72 5.84 21.34
CA ASP A 194 18.65 6.62 22.58
C ASP A 194 18.84 8.14 22.37
N SER A 195 19.02 8.59 21.12
CA SER A 195 19.28 10.01 20.80
C SER A 195 18.00 10.86 20.87
N ASP A 196 18.18 12.17 21.11
CA ASP A 196 17.08 13.15 21.03
C ASP A 196 16.49 13.20 19.61
N ASP A 197 17.35 13.10 18.59
CA ASP A 197 16.94 13.08 17.19
C ASP A 197 16.06 11.87 16.87
N ALA A 198 16.36 10.72 17.48
CA ALA A 198 15.54 9.52 17.36
C ALA A 198 14.14 9.74 17.97
N ARG A 199 14.07 10.29 19.17
CA ARG A 199 12.79 10.61 19.83
C ARG A 199 11.97 11.63 19.02
N HIS A 200 12.64 12.65 18.48
CA HIS A 200 11.97 13.65 17.66
C HIS A 200 11.41 13.04 16.37
N TYR A 201 12.21 12.25 15.65
CA TYR A 201 11.75 11.56 14.44
C TYR A 201 10.57 10.63 14.73
N LEU A 202 10.61 9.84 15.79
CA LEU A 202 9.53 8.92 16.13
C LEU A 202 8.23 9.66 16.45
N ALA A 203 8.29 10.82 17.11
CA ALA A 203 7.12 11.65 17.33
C ALA A 203 6.50 12.17 16.01
N GLU A 204 7.32 12.64 15.08
CA GLU A 204 6.87 13.06 13.74
C GLU A 204 6.34 11.87 12.90
N HIS A 205 6.98 10.71 13.01
CA HIS A 205 6.56 9.48 12.36
C HIS A 205 5.17 9.04 12.84
N ASP A 206 4.93 9.04 14.15
CA ASP A 206 3.65 8.63 14.72
C ASP A 206 2.53 9.62 14.36
N ASP A 207 2.84 10.92 14.31
CA ASP A 207 1.92 11.94 13.79
C ASP A 207 1.56 11.67 12.32
N ALA A 208 2.56 11.34 11.49
CA ALA A 208 2.32 10.99 10.09
C ALA A 208 1.51 9.69 9.91
N LEU A 209 1.67 8.71 10.79
CA LEU A 209 0.83 7.49 10.81
C LEU A 209 -0.63 7.84 11.13
N ALA A 210 -0.86 8.66 12.16
CA ALA A 210 -2.20 9.11 12.54
C ALA A 210 -2.85 9.94 11.42
N PHE A 211 -2.07 10.82 10.78
CA PHE A 211 -2.50 11.60 9.62
C PHE A 211 -2.90 10.71 8.45
N ALA A 212 -2.07 9.72 8.09
CA ALA A 212 -2.33 8.80 6.98
C ALA A 212 -3.62 7.99 7.19
N ARG A 213 -3.86 7.49 8.42
CA ARG A 213 -5.10 6.80 8.80
C ARG A 213 -6.31 7.73 8.65
N SER A 214 -6.22 8.96 9.18
CA SER A 214 -7.27 9.97 9.04
C SER A 214 -7.52 10.31 7.57
N ASN A 215 -6.46 10.42 6.76
CA ASN A 215 -6.57 10.69 5.33
C ASN A 215 -7.37 9.59 4.60
N ARG A 216 -7.06 8.31 4.82
CA ARG A 216 -7.80 7.19 4.21
C ARG A 216 -9.27 7.19 4.62
N ALA A 217 -9.58 7.43 5.88
CA ALA A 217 -10.96 7.53 6.36
C ALA A 217 -11.72 8.69 5.70
N LEU A 218 -11.08 9.84 5.55
CA LEU A 218 -11.68 11.01 4.91
C LEU A 218 -11.85 10.84 3.39
N ILE A 219 -10.92 10.15 2.71
CA ILE A 219 -11.10 9.76 1.30
C ILE A 219 -12.34 8.87 1.15
N ALA A 220 -12.48 7.85 1.98
CA ALA A 220 -13.63 6.95 1.95
C ALA A 220 -14.94 7.74 2.19
N ARG A 221 -14.97 8.61 3.19
CA ARG A 221 -16.12 9.46 3.50
C ARG A 221 -16.53 10.34 2.32
N ARG A 222 -15.57 11.02 1.67
CA ARG A 222 -15.83 11.85 0.47
C ARG A 222 -16.45 11.05 -0.67
N ILE A 223 -15.90 9.85 -0.93
CA ILE A 223 -16.39 8.97 -1.99
C ILE A 223 -17.80 8.49 -1.69
N LEU A 224 -18.07 8.04 -0.46
CA LEU A 224 -19.38 7.58 -0.04
C LEU A 224 -20.43 8.69 -0.12
N GLN A 225 -20.12 9.90 0.34
CA GLN A 225 -21.00 11.07 0.20
C GLN A 225 -21.29 11.39 -1.26
N GLN A 226 -20.27 11.37 -2.13
CA GLN A 226 -20.43 11.62 -3.57
C GLN A 226 -21.31 10.54 -4.25
N LEU A 227 -21.21 9.32 -3.80
CA LEU A 227 -22.04 8.21 -4.26
C LEU A 227 -23.45 8.20 -3.65
N ARG A 228 -23.70 8.99 -2.59
CA ARG A 228 -24.89 8.94 -1.74
C ARG A 228 -25.09 7.54 -1.19
N ALA A 229 -24.04 7.01 -0.60
CA ALA A 229 -23.97 5.69 -0.02
C ALA A 229 -23.41 5.79 1.41
N GLU A 230 -23.68 4.78 2.20
CA GLU A 230 -23.11 4.59 3.51
C GLU A 230 -22.07 3.47 3.49
N GLY A 231 -21.17 3.48 4.48
CA GLY A 231 -20.16 2.43 4.59
C GLY A 231 -19.50 2.40 5.95
N GLU A 232 -19.01 1.22 6.31
CA GLU A 232 -18.35 0.93 7.57
C GLU A 232 -16.93 0.45 7.34
N PRO A 233 -15.93 0.96 8.10
CA PRO A 233 -14.57 0.47 8.02
C PRO A 233 -14.48 -1.00 8.47
N ARG A 234 -13.68 -1.80 7.76
CA ARG A 234 -13.44 -3.21 8.10
C ARG A 234 -11.98 -3.48 8.47
N LEU A 235 -11.06 -2.84 7.77
CA LEU A 235 -9.64 -2.89 8.09
C LEU A 235 -8.95 -1.58 7.65
N ASP A 236 -7.85 -1.26 8.32
CA ASP A 236 -6.92 -0.18 7.94
C ASP A 236 -5.51 -0.59 8.41
N VAL A 237 -4.64 -0.93 7.46
CA VAL A 237 -3.30 -1.47 7.73
C VAL A 237 -2.24 -0.68 6.97
N ALA A 238 -1.30 -0.07 7.69
CA ALA A 238 -0.14 0.60 7.12
C ALA A 238 0.94 -0.43 6.72
N HIS A 239 1.74 -0.08 5.68
CA HIS A 239 2.83 -0.91 5.18
C HIS A 239 4.17 -0.15 4.97
N ASN A 240 4.23 1.10 5.43
CA ASN A 240 5.44 1.93 5.47
C ASN A 240 5.58 2.58 6.85
N PHE A 241 6.34 1.96 7.73
CA PHE A 241 6.59 2.47 9.08
C PHE A 241 7.74 1.73 9.76
N VAL A 242 8.18 2.26 10.91
CA VAL A 242 9.16 1.62 11.79
C VAL A 242 8.54 1.44 13.18
N GLU A 243 8.83 0.32 13.81
CA GLU A 243 8.35 0.02 15.16
C GLU A 243 9.40 -0.75 15.96
N PRO A 244 9.38 -0.70 17.30
CA PRO A 244 10.17 -1.59 18.13
C PRO A 244 9.69 -3.03 17.93
N CYS A 245 10.63 -3.97 17.87
CA CYS A 245 10.33 -5.38 17.67
C CYS A 245 11.38 -6.26 18.35
N THR A 246 10.99 -7.49 18.68
CA THR A 246 11.93 -8.51 19.16
C THR A 246 12.01 -9.63 18.11
N VAL A 247 13.22 -9.95 17.65
CA VAL A 247 13.50 -11.00 16.67
C VAL A 247 14.60 -11.90 17.24
N ALA A 248 14.38 -13.20 17.25
CA ALA A 248 15.28 -14.20 17.86
C ALA A 248 15.67 -13.86 19.31
N GLY A 249 14.76 -13.28 20.09
CA GLY A 249 14.99 -12.84 21.46
C GLY A 249 15.79 -11.55 21.61
N GLU A 250 16.17 -10.89 20.52
CA GLU A 250 16.89 -9.60 20.53
C GLU A 250 15.94 -8.44 20.24
N ALA A 251 15.92 -7.45 21.13
CA ALA A 251 15.17 -6.21 20.93
C ALA A 251 15.84 -5.30 19.87
N GLY A 252 15.04 -4.64 19.06
CA GLY A 252 15.50 -3.76 18.00
C GLY A 252 14.36 -3.05 17.28
N TRP A 253 14.58 -2.67 16.02
CA TRP A 253 13.69 -1.87 15.21
C TRP A 253 13.35 -2.57 13.90
N LEU A 254 12.07 -2.77 13.67
CA LEU A 254 11.55 -3.36 12.44
C LEU A 254 11.03 -2.27 11.52
N HIS A 255 11.63 -2.15 10.34
CA HIS A 255 11.24 -1.21 9.29
C HIS A 255 10.46 -1.96 8.21
N ARG A 256 9.36 -1.38 7.74
CA ARG A 256 8.61 -1.87 6.59
C ARG A 256 8.56 -0.81 5.50
N LYS A 257 8.85 -1.22 4.29
CA LYS A 257 8.73 -0.40 3.09
C LYS A 257 7.97 -1.18 2.01
N GLY A 258 6.67 -0.92 1.90
CA GLY A 258 5.81 -1.76 1.08
C GLY A 258 5.74 -3.19 1.60
N ALA A 259 5.65 -3.36 2.92
CA ALA A 259 5.48 -4.66 3.56
C ALA A 259 4.41 -4.55 4.66
N THR A 260 3.41 -5.42 4.60
CA THR A 260 2.25 -5.39 5.48
C THR A 260 2.49 -6.24 6.72
N PRO A 261 2.19 -5.76 7.94
CA PRO A 261 2.31 -6.57 9.16
C PRO A 261 1.33 -7.75 9.15
N ASP A 262 1.76 -8.88 9.71
CA ASP A 262 0.98 -10.13 9.77
C ASP A 262 0.15 -10.28 11.07
N GLY A 263 0.35 -9.43 12.06
CA GLY A 263 -0.29 -9.51 13.37
C GLY A 263 -1.58 -8.72 13.56
N GLN A 264 -2.14 -8.09 12.51
CA GLN A 264 -3.28 -7.16 12.62
C GLN A 264 -4.62 -7.71 12.10
N GLY A 265 -4.80 -9.02 12.11
CA GLY A 265 -6.02 -9.66 11.60
C GLY A 265 -6.01 -9.84 10.08
N LEU A 266 -7.17 -9.75 9.44
CA LEU A 266 -7.25 -9.90 7.97
C LEU A 266 -6.53 -8.76 7.26
N VAL A 267 -5.89 -9.09 6.14
CA VAL A 267 -5.13 -8.18 5.31
C VAL A 267 -5.65 -8.23 3.88
N ILE A 268 -5.63 -7.09 3.17
CA ILE A 268 -5.89 -7.04 1.74
C ILE A 268 -4.60 -6.82 0.96
N ILE A 269 -4.37 -7.66 -0.04
CA ILE A 269 -3.21 -7.58 -0.96
C ILE A 269 -3.77 -7.26 -2.35
N PRO A 270 -3.74 -6.00 -2.79
CA PRO A 270 -4.28 -5.62 -4.09
C PRO A 270 -3.34 -5.97 -5.24
N GLY A 271 -3.93 -6.39 -6.34
CA GLY A 271 -3.29 -6.39 -7.64
C GLY A 271 -3.26 -4.99 -8.26
N SER A 272 -3.03 -4.95 -9.56
CA SER A 272 -3.20 -3.73 -10.33
C SER A 272 -4.69 -3.41 -10.55
N ARG A 273 -5.02 -2.21 -11.05
CA ARG A 273 -6.39 -1.79 -11.37
C ARG A 273 -7.13 -2.69 -12.38
N GLY A 274 -6.44 -3.63 -13.00
CA GLY A 274 -7.00 -4.61 -13.94
C GLY A 274 -6.79 -6.04 -13.50
N ASP A 275 -6.51 -6.25 -12.23
CA ASP A 275 -6.29 -7.54 -11.60
C ASP A 275 -7.12 -7.66 -10.32
N TYR A 276 -7.16 -8.82 -9.71
CA TYR A 276 -7.85 -9.06 -8.44
C TYR A 276 -7.15 -8.37 -7.27
N SER A 277 -7.89 -8.23 -6.16
CA SER A 277 -7.34 -8.04 -4.83
C SER A 277 -7.68 -9.25 -3.96
N TRP A 278 -6.77 -9.67 -3.09
CA TRP A 278 -6.97 -10.82 -2.24
C TRP A 278 -7.13 -10.40 -0.78
N LEU A 279 -8.26 -10.79 -0.18
CA LEU A 279 -8.41 -10.80 1.27
C LEU A 279 -7.77 -12.08 1.79
N VAL A 280 -6.81 -11.95 2.71
CA VAL A 280 -6.05 -13.07 3.25
C VAL A 280 -6.04 -13.05 4.77
N LYS A 281 -5.93 -14.23 5.37
CA LYS A 281 -5.68 -14.42 6.80
C LYS A 281 -4.19 -14.69 7.00
N PRO A 282 -3.43 -13.78 7.63
CA PRO A 282 -2.03 -13.98 7.92
C PRO A 282 -1.77 -15.14 8.89
N VAL A 283 -0.58 -15.73 8.76
CA VAL A 283 0.04 -16.59 9.75
C VAL A 283 1.25 -15.82 10.27
N VAL A 284 1.24 -15.48 11.57
CA VAL A 284 2.32 -14.71 12.19
C VAL A 284 3.63 -15.50 12.12
N SER A 285 4.68 -14.89 11.54
CA SER A 285 5.95 -15.55 11.31
C SER A 285 7.14 -14.63 11.54
N GLU A 286 8.01 -15.01 12.47
CA GLU A 286 9.30 -14.34 12.66
C GLU A 286 10.23 -14.52 11.45
N GLU A 287 10.10 -15.64 10.73
CA GLU A 287 10.92 -15.92 9.56
C GLU A 287 10.71 -14.90 8.44
N SER A 288 9.49 -14.37 8.29
CA SER A 288 9.17 -13.27 7.37
C SER A 288 9.36 -11.89 7.97
N LEU A 289 9.98 -11.75 9.16
CA LEU A 289 10.01 -10.51 9.94
C LEU A 289 8.59 -9.95 10.16
N PHE A 290 7.65 -10.82 10.56
CA PHE A 290 6.26 -10.46 10.84
C PHE A 290 5.63 -9.62 9.71
N SER A 291 5.94 -9.95 8.45
CA SER A 291 5.60 -9.11 7.30
C SER A 291 5.19 -9.93 6.07
N LEU A 292 4.31 -9.36 5.26
CA LEU A 292 3.77 -9.92 4.03
C LEU A 292 3.94 -8.92 2.88
N ALA A 293 3.75 -9.37 1.63
CA ALA A 293 3.63 -8.48 0.50
C ALA A 293 2.45 -7.50 0.67
N HIS A 294 2.62 -6.25 0.20
CA HIS A 294 1.58 -5.22 0.28
C HIS A 294 0.74 -5.09 -1.00
N GLY A 295 1.15 -5.74 -2.09
CA GLY A 295 0.48 -5.70 -3.39
C GLY A 295 1.18 -6.57 -4.41
N ALA A 296 0.89 -6.35 -5.71
CA ALA A 296 1.47 -7.15 -6.79
C ALA A 296 2.98 -6.90 -7.05
N GLY A 297 3.49 -5.72 -6.70
CA GLY A 297 4.84 -5.31 -7.08
C GLY A 297 4.97 -4.97 -8.56
N ARG A 298 5.93 -4.13 -8.91
CA ARG A 298 6.13 -3.67 -10.29
C ARG A 298 7.09 -4.58 -11.05
N LYS A 299 6.84 -4.72 -12.36
CA LYS A 299 7.78 -5.33 -13.34
C LYS A 299 8.61 -4.30 -14.09
N TRP A 300 8.06 -3.07 -14.24
CA TRP A 300 8.70 -2.01 -15.03
C TRP A 300 8.85 -0.75 -14.20
N MET A 301 9.92 0.00 -14.45
CA MET A 301 10.04 1.34 -13.91
C MET A 301 8.97 2.26 -14.49
N ARG A 302 8.52 3.25 -13.69
CA ARG A 302 7.48 4.21 -14.13
C ARG A 302 7.85 4.93 -15.42
N THR A 303 9.11 5.32 -15.55
CA THR A 303 9.66 6.03 -16.72
C THR A 303 9.55 5.23 -18.01
N GLU A 304 9.57 3.91 -17.98
CA GLU A 304 9.51 3.03 -19.14
C GLU A 304 8.08 2.75 -19.63
N CYS A 305 7.09 2.90 -18.75
CA CYS A 305 5.73 2.42 -19.03
C CYS A 305 5.10 3.09 -20.23
N LYS A 306 5.27 4.41 -20.39
CA LYS A 306 4.71 5.14 -21.53
C LYS A 306 5.31 4.65 -22.86
N ASP A 307 6.61 4.51 -22.92
CA ASP A 307 7.30 4.10 -24.16
C ASP A 307 6.93 2.66 -24.55
N ARG A 308 6.80 1.76 -23.55
CA ARG A 308 6.39 0.36 -23.78
C ARG A 308 4.94 0.21 -24.23
N LEU A 309 4.05 1.13 -23.85
CA LEU A 309 2.60 0.97 -24.02
C LEU A 309 1.99 1.91 -25.06
N SER A 310 2.54 3.11 -25.29
CA SER A 310 1.91 4.14 -26.12
C SER A 310 1.73 3.75 -27.59
N ALA A 311 2.58 2.86 -28.10
CA ALA A 311 2.44 2.30 -29.46
C ALA A 311 1.26 1.31 -29.58
N LYS A 312 0.82 0.71 -28.47
CA LYS A 312 -0.21 -0.35 -28.45
C LYS A 312 -1.55 0.12 -27.89
N PHE A 313 -1.53 1.09 -26.98
CA PHE A 313 -2.71 1.52 -26.22
C PHE A 313 -2.80 3.05 -26.15
N THR A 314 -3.96 3.57 -26.43
CA THR A 314 -4.32 4.97 -26.10
C THR A 314 -4.70 5.09 -24.62
N PRO A 315 -4.60 6.28 -23.99
CA PRO A 315 -5.08 6.50 -22.63
C PRO A 315 -6.54 6.08 -22.44
N ARG A 316 -7.40 6.31 -23.43
CA ARG A 316 -8.82 5.92 -23.38
C ARG A 316 -9.02 4.41 -23.29
N GLN A 317 -8.23 3.65 -24.03
CA GLN A 317 -8.28 2.18 -23.95
C GLN A 317 -7.81 1.67 -22.58
N LEU A 318 -6.77 2.30 -22.00
CA LEU A 318 -6.29 1.96 -20.67
C LEU A 318 -7.23 2.38 -19.52
N CYS A 319 -8.26 3.20 -19.80
CA CYS A 319 -9.33 3.49 -18.85
C CYS A 319 -10.42 2.40 -18.79
N ARG A 320 -10.28 1.34 -19.57
CA ARG A 320 -11.10 0.13 -19.51
C ARG A 320 -10.17 -1.06 -19.39
N THR A 321 -10.33 -1.87 -18.37
CA THR A 321 -9.47 -3.02 -18.16
C THR A 321 -10.02 -4.29 -18.80
N GLY A 322 -9.17 -5.31 -18.94
CA GLY A 322 -9.61 -6.62 -19.44
C GLY A 322 -10.67 -7.30 -18.56
N MET A 323 -10.77 -6.92 -17.28
CA MET A 323 -11.80 -7.39 -16.35
C MET A 323 -13.10 -6.59 -16.43
N GLY A 324 -13.20 -5.61 -17.35
CA GLY A 324 -14.37 -4.74 -17.51
C GLY A 324 -14.47 -3.61 -16.47
N SER A 325 -13.47 -3.44 -15.62
CA SER A 325 -13.43 -2.33 -14.66
C SER A 325 -13.15 -1.00 -15.36
N ARG A 326 -13.52 0.08 -14.71
CA ARG A 326 -13.37 1.45 -15.19
C ARG A 326 -12.32 2.21 -14.41
N VAL A 327 -11.63 3.13 -15.08
CA VAL A 327 -10.60 3.97 -14.46
C VAL A 327 -10.91 5.44 -14.70
N ILE A 328 -11.03 6.19 -13.61
CA ILE A 328 -11.09 7.64 -13.62
C ILE A 328 -9.70 8.17 -13.28
N CYS A 329 -9.04 8.76 -14.26
CA CYS A 329 -7.73 9.40 -14.09
C CYS A 329 -7.57 10.44 -15.22
N ARG A 330 -7.32 11.70 -14.87
CA ARG A 330 -7.08 12.77 -15.85
C ARG A 330 -5.62 12.93 -16.20
N ASP A 331 -4.71 12.41 -15.39
CA ASP A 331 -3.28 12.42 -15.68
C ASP A 331 -2.94 11.34 -16.71
N ARG A 332 -2.60 11.77 -17.93
CA ARG A 332 -2.28 10.88 -19.05
C ARG A 332 -1.01 10.06 -18.79
N GLN A 333 -0.04 10.62 -18.10
CA GLN A 333 1.20 9.89 -17.81
C GLN A 333 0.94 8.81 -16.76
N LEU A 334 0.20 9.13 -15.71
CA LEU A 334 -0.18 8.19 -14.66
C LEU A 334 -1.02 7.02 -15.19
N ILE A 335 -1.84 7.24 -16.24
CA ILE A 335 -2.58 6.16 -16.90
C ILE A 335 -1.62 5.10 -17.46
N TYR A 336 -0.50 5.49 -18.06
CA TYR A 336 0.51 4.56 -18.54
C TYR A 336 1.33 3.95 -17.41
N GLU A 337 1.79 4.77 -16.47
CA GLU A 337 2.62 4.34 -15.35
C GLU A 337 1.95 3.27 -14.49
N GLU A 338 0.64 3.38 -14.31
CA GLU A 338 -0.16 2.48 -13.47
C GLU A 338 -0.97 1.45 -14.30
N ALA A 339 -0.57 1.22 -15.55
CA ALA A 339 -1.21 0.21 -16.38
C ALA A 339 -0.98 -1.21 -15.82
N PRO A 340 -1.96 -2.12 -15.92
CA PRO A 340 -1.85 -3.48 -15.39
C PRO A 340 -0.59 -4.23 -15.86
N GLN A 341 -0.15 -3.98 -17.07
CA GLN A 341 1.03 -4.60 -17.68
C GLN A 341 2.34 -4.28 -16.94
N ALA A 342 2.38 -3.18 -16.19
CA ALA A 342 3.56 -2.76 -15.43
C ALA A 342 3.75 -3.54 -14.11
N TYR A 343 2.79 -4.39 -13.75
CA TYR A 343 2.76 -5.12 -12.48
C TYR A 343 2.93 -6.64 -12.67
N LYS A 344 3.39 -7.32 -11.63
CA LYS A 344 3.34 -8.78 -11.54
C LYS A 344 1.87 -9.24 -11.43
N SER A 345 1.59 -10.51 -11.74
CA SER A 345 0.30 -11.11 -11.44
C SER A 345 0.12 -11.20 -9.92
N ILE A 346 -1.02 -10.75 -9.42
CA ILE A 346 -1.30 -10.84 -7.99
C ILE A 346 -1.42 -12.30 -7.53
N ASP A 347 -1.95 -13.18 -8.36
CA ASP A 347 -2.07 -14.60 -8.03
C ASP A 347 -0.68 -15.21 -7.77
N SER A 348 0.33 -14.88 -8.58
CA SER A 348 1.70 -15.36 -8.35
C SER A 348 2.29 -14.91 -7.01
N VAL A 349 1.93 -13.72 -6.53
CA VAL A 349 2.37 -13.20 -5.22
C VAL A 349 1.64 -13.90 -4.10
N VAL A 350 0.32 -14.05 -4.21
CA VAL A 350 -0.52 -14.69 -3.20
C VAL A 350 -0.23 -16.18 -3.09
N ASP A 351 -0.08 -16.88 -4.22
CA ASP A 351 0.29 -18.30 -4.25
C ASP A 351 1.65 -18.52 -3.56
N CYS A 352 2.63 -17.66 -3.86
CA CYS A 352 3.95 -17.72 -3.22
C CYS A 352 3.88 -17.57 -1.68
N LEU A 353 3.06 -16.64 -1.18
CA LEU A 353 2.84 -16.46 0.26
C LEU A 353 2.10 -17.65 0.89
N ALA A 354 1.09 -18.18 0.20
CA ALA A 354 0.31 -19.35 0.66
C ALA A 354 1.18 -20.61 0.69
N ASP A 355 1.97 -20.85 -0.35
CA ASP A 355 2.92 -21.98 -0.42
C ASP A 355 4.03 -21.88 0.61
N ALA A 356 4.42 -20.65 0.99
CA ALA A 356 5.33 -20.38 2.10
C ALA A 356 4.68 -20.58 3.48
N GLY A 357 3.37 -20.86 3.56
CA GLY A 357 2.63 -21.00 4.81
C GLY A 357 2.40 -19.70 5.57
N LEU A 358 2.57 -18.55 4.93
CA LEU A 358 2.46 -17.24 5.57
C LEU A 358 1.04 -16.65 5.53
N ILE A 359 0.17 -17.17 4.68
CA ILE A 359 -1.23 -16.73 4.57
C ILE A 359 -2.17 -17.91 4.25
N THR A 360 -3.44 -17.71 4.58
CA THR A 360 -4.57 -18.48 4.02
C THR A 360 -5.42 -17.52 3.19
N PRO A 361 -5.62 -17.76 1.87
CA PRO A 361 -6.52 -16.97 1.04
C PRO A 361 -7.97 -17.08 1.53
N VAL A 362 -8.66 -15.95 1.69
CA VAL A 362 -10.05 -15.89 2.19
C VAL A 362 -11.04 -15.57 1.08
N ALA A 363 -10.80 -14.53 0.33
CA ALA A 363 -11.67 -14.14 -0.77
C ALA A 363 -10.89 -13.36 -1.84
N CYS A 364 -11.39 -13.48 -3.07
CA CYS A 364 -10.91 -12.75 -4.23
C CYS A 364 -11.90 -11.65 -4.59
N LEU A 365 -11.41 -10.42 -4.75
CA LEU A 365 -12.19 -9.22 -5.02
C LEU A 365 -11.88 -8.72 -6.43
N ARG A 366 -12.91 -8.48 -7.21
CA ARG A 366 -12.81 -7.97 -8.58
C ARG A 366 -12.97 -6.45 -8.60
N PRO A 367 -12.09 -5.69 -9.29
CA PRO A 367 -12.24 -4.25 -9.44
C PRO A 367 -13.49 -3.91 -10.28
N VAL A 368 -14.21 -2.88 -9.87
CA VAL A 368 -15.38 -2.31 -10.57
C VAL A 368 -15.06 -0.96 -11.14
N LEU A 369 -14.50 -0.09 -10.32
CA LEU A 369 -14.13 1.28 -10.70
C LEU A 369 -12.98 1.78 -9.84
N THR A 370 -11.90 2.21 -10.48
CA THR A 370 -10.71 2.77 -9.84
C THR A 370 -10.70 4.30 -10.03
N LEU A 371 -10.62 5.05 -8.96
CA LEU A 371 -10.41 6.50 -8.94
C LEU A 371 -8.96 6.79 -8.58
N LYS A 372 -8.30 7.56 -9.43
CA LYS A 372 -6.97 8.11 -9.21
C LYS A 372 -7.06 9.64 -9.25
N THR A 373 -5.95 10.32 -9.00
CA THR A 373 -5.90 11.78 -9.06
C THR A 373 -6.50 12.33 -10.38
N SER A 374 -7.16 13.45 -10.31
CA SER A 374 -7.72 14.14 -11.47
C SER A 374 -6.67 14.91 -12.29
N GLY A 375 -5.44 14.99 -11.82
CA GLY A 375 -4.33 15.67 -12.48
C GLY A 375 -4.12 17.11 -12.02
N GLU A 376 -4.87 17.59 -11.05
CA GLU A 376 -4.54 18.86 -10.39
C GLU A 376 -3.27 18.63 -9.55
N LYS A 377 -2.21 19.36 -9.88
CA LYS A 377 -0.99 19.35 -9.09
C LYS A 377 -1.36 19.89 -7.71
N SER A 378 -1.17 19.07 -6.68
CA SER A 378 -1.16 19.59 -5.30
C SER A 378 -0.13 20.70 -5.24
N ALA A 379 -0.59 21.89 -4.91
CA ALA A 379 0.24 23.07 -4.71
C ALA A 379 1.29 22.83 -3.61
#